data_02af7767d0ca065439f1571ec03ab725
#
_entry.id   02af7767d0ca065439f1571ec03ab725
#
_cell.length_a   1.000
_cell.length_b   1.000
_cell.length_c   1.000
_cell.angle_alpha   90.00
_cell.angle_beta   90.00
_cell.angle_gamma   90.00
#
_symmetry.space_group_name_H-M   'P 1'
#
loop_
_entity.id
_entity.type
_entity.pdbx_description
1 polymer ?
#
loop_
_entity_poly.entity_id
_entity_poly.type
_entity_poly.pdbx_seq_one_letter_code
_entity_poly.pdbx_strand_id
1 'polypeptide(L)'
;MYIGKIINMIFLSKNGTDEYVNMFADGCNAKPTSDKTFDYDTTAPQPIVLRGILKHKIMKKCWEDKRDFYYMDSGYLGNYKSPINPNGWKWFHRIVKNDLQHNTIINRPSDRWEKLQYKIPKWKKDGRNILVVMPSEKPAKFYDIDMNEWREQTISKIKEYTDRPIVVREKASRPERIVKTIYDELDNAHAVVTLQSIAATEAVLYGIPAFGLAPNASTPVASNDITKIETPYYPDS
;
A
#
# COMPACT_ATOMS: atom_id res chain seq x y z
N MET A 1 -19.64 -9.09 29.06
CA MET A 1 -18.59 -8.19 29.57
C MET A 1 -17.25 -8.73 29.09
N TYR A 2 -16.73 -8.25 27.95
CA TYR A 2 -15.39 -8.62 27.48
C TYR A 2 -14.38 -7.92 28.38
N ILE A 3 -13.77 -8.66 29.28
CA ILE A 3 -12.59 -8.19 30.02
C ILE A 3 -11.46 -8.16 28.97
N GLY A 4 -11.24 -6.99 28.38
CA GLY A 4 -10.21 -6.79 27.38
C GLY A 4 -8.85 -7.14 27.99
N LYS A 5 -8.19 -8.15 27.41
CA LYS A 5 -6.77 -8.40 27.65
C LYS A 5 -6.06 -7.07 27.41
N ILE A 6 -5.42 -6.51 28.45
CA ILE A 6 -4.55 -5.33 28.28
C ILE A 6 -3.49 -5.75 27.26
N ILE A 7 -3.60 -5.25 26.07
CA ILE A 7 -2.63 -5.53 25.01
C ILE A 7 -1.43 -4.65 25.33
N ASN A 8 -0.41 -5.27 25.91
CA ASN A 8 0.84 -4.58 26.26
C ASN A 8 1.66 -4.35 24.99
N MET A 9 1.43 -3.21 24.31
CA MET A 9 2.13 -2.79 23.11
C MET A 9 2.85 -1.46 23.34
N ILE A 10 3.96 -1.23 22.63
CA ILE A 10 4.68 0.02 22.64
C ILE A 10 4.24 0.87 21.45
N PHE A 11 3.62 2.01 21.70
CA PHE A 11 3.13 2.94 20.67
C PHE A 11 4.18 4.03 20.43
N LEU A 12 4.91 3.95 19.31
CA LEU A 12 5.95 4.91 18.98
C LEU A 12 5.38 6.12 18.23
N SER A 13 5.13 7.17 18.97
CA SER A 13 4.64 8.44 18.45
C SER A 13 5.79 9.34 18.02
N LYS A 14 5.75 9.88 16.81
CA LYS A 14 6.76 10.83 16.32
C LYS A 14 6.80 12.08 17.20
N ASN A 15 7.92 12.31 17.89
CA ASN A 15 8.09 13.38 18.89
C ASN A 15 7.02 13.35 20.01
N GLY A 16 6.29 12.26 20.21
CA GLY A 16 5.15 12.19 21.12
C GLY A 16 3.86 12.84 20.60
N THR A 17 3.85 13.36 19.38
CA THR A 17 2.75 14.20 18.84
C THR A 17 2.07 13.63 17.59
N ASP A 18 2.36 12.39 17.19
CA ASP A 18 1.65 11.75 16.07
C ASP A 18 0.22 11.41 16.49
N GLU A 19 -0.74 12.21 16.01
CA GLU A 19 -2.15 12.12 16.35
C GLU A 19 -2.72 10.71 16.15
N TYR A 20 -2.41 10.05 15.03
CA TYR A 20 -2.99 8.73 14.71
C TYR A 20 -2.44 7.61 15.60
N VAL A 21 -1.15 7.66 15.93
CA VAL A 21 -0.56 6.72 16.89
C VAL A 21 -1.13 6.96 18.27
N ASN A 22 -1.29 8.23 18.66
CA ASN A 22 -1.85 8.59 19.96
C ASN A 22 -3.31 8.13 20.08
N MET A 23 -4.15 8.37 19.06
CA MET A 23 -5.53 7.87 19.03
C MET A 23 -5.61 6.35 19.10
N PHE A 24 -4.67 5.64 18.47
CA PHE A 24 -4.65 4.19 18.56
C PHE A 24 -4.22 3.71 19.95
N ALA A 25 -3.24 4.37 20.55
CA ALA A 25 -2.83 4.10 21.95
C ALA A 25 -4.00 4.32 22.91
N ASP A 26 -4.71 5.45 22.79
CA ASP A 26 -5.88 5.78 23.62
C ASP A 26 -6.98 4.72 23.48
N GLY A 27 -7.27 4.26 22.25
CA GLY A 27 -8.21 3.18 22.00
C GLY A 27 -7.81 1.84 22.61
N CYS A 28 -6.54 1.66 22.94
CA CYS A 28 -5.98 0.50 23.63
C CYS A 28 -5.74 0.72 25.13
N ASN A 29 -6.18 1.84 25.69
CA ASN A 29 -5.89 2.28 27.07
C ASN A 29 -4.39 2.31 27.38
N ALA A 30 -3.57 2.73 26.41
CA ALA A 30 -2.12 2.79 26.54
C ALA A 30 -1.61 4.24 26.36
N LYS A 31 -0.41 4.52 26.88
CA LYS A 31 0.27 5.80 26.67
C LYS A 31 1.28 5.67 25.55
N PRO A 32 1.33 6.61 24.60
CA PRO A 32 2.35 6.60 23.57
C PRO A 32 3.72 6.97 24.14
N THR A 33 4.77 6.39 23.55
CA THR A 33 6.17 6.69 23.83
C THR A 33 6.75 7.55 22.70
N SER A 34 7.49 8.58 23.04
CA SER A 34 8.20 9.39 22.03
C SER A 34 9.28 8.55 21.34
N ASP A 35 9.31 8.62 20.01
CA ASP A 35 10.36 7.93 19.22
C ASP A 35 11.76 8.50 19.45
N LYS A 36 11.88 9.68 20.04
CA LYS A 36 13.17 10.29 20.41
C LYS A 36 13.79 9.68 21.67
N THR A 37 12.96 9.20 22.58
CA THR A 37 13.37 8.63 23.85
C THR A 37 13.27 7.11 23.89
N PHE A 38 12.81 6.51 22.78
CA PHE A 38 12.67 5.08 22.69
C PHE A 38 14.03 4.43 22.40
N ASP A 39 14.43 3.56 23.31
CA ASP A 39 15.54 2.65 23.09
C ASP A 39 15.03 1.24 22.77
N TYR A 40 15.56 0.67 21.68
CA TYR A 40 15.12 -0.64 21.21
C TYR A 40 15.78 -1.74 22.02
N ASP A 41 15.02 -2.39 22.88
CA ASP A 41 15.43 -3.55 23.65
C ASP A 41 15.08 -4.83 22.88
N THR A 42 16.07 -5.63 22.50
CA THR A 42 15.91 -6.90 21.79
C THR A 42 15.23 -7.98 22.64
N THR A 43 15.29 -7.86 23.97
CA THR A 43 14.70 -8.82 24.90
C THR A 43 13.25 -8.51 25.24
N ALA A 44 12.77 -7.32 24.93
CA ALA A 44 11.41 -6.89 25.22
C ALA A 44 10.40 -7.55 24.26
N PRO A 45 9.44 -8.35 24.75
CA PRO A 45 8.52 -9.12 23.91
C PRO A 45 7.36 -8.30 23.35
N GLN A 46 7.16 -7.07 23.85
CA GLN A 46 5.98 -6.27 23.49
C GLN A 46 6.01 -5.88 22.01
N PRO A 47 4.92 -6.10 21.27
CA PRO A 47 4.78 -5.59 19.93
C PRO A 47 4.96 -4.07 19.84
N ILE A 48 5.51 -3.59 18.74
CA ILE A 48 5.72 -2.15 18.51
C ILE A 48 4.69 -1.65 17.48
N VAL A 49 3.97 -0.58 17.81
CA VAL A 49 3.11 0.15 16.88
C VAL A 49 3.84 1.41 16.44
N LEU A 50 3.90 1.64 15.14
CA LEU A 50 4.56 2.81 14.56
C LEU A 50 3.88 3.28 13.28
N ARG A 51 4.03 4.56 12.95
CA ARG A 51 3.45 5.14 11.74
C ARG A 51 4.52 5.71 10.82
N GLY A 52 4.35 5.40 9.54
CA GLY A 52 5.21 5.89 8.47
C GLY A 52 6.57 5.18 8.41
N ILE A 53 7.04 5.00 7.19
CA ILE A 53 8.23 4.22 6.87
C ILE A 53 9.57 4.88 7.28
N LEU A 54 9.53 6.09 7.84
CA LEU A 54 10.74 6.74 8.39
C LEU A 54 11.40 5.93 9.48
N LYS A 55 10.65 5.02 10.10
CA LYS A 55 11.13 4.10 11.16
C LYS A 55 11.49 2.71 10.62
N HIS A 56 11.83 2.61 9.33
CA HIS A 56 12.16 1.32 8.70
C HIS A 56 13.26 0.55 9.44
N LYS A 57 14.23 1.23 10.05
CA LYS A 57 15.27 0.59 10.84
C LYS A 57 14.72 -0.18 12.05
N ILE A 58 13.72 0.38 12.75
CA ILE A 58 13.07 -0.29 13.87
C ILE A 58 12.27 -1.49 13.35
N MET A 59 11.55 -1.33 12.23
CA MET A 59 10.80 -2.43 11.62
C MET A 59 11.71 -3.58 11.18
N LYS A 60 12.87 -3.27 10.55
CA LYS A 60 13.86 -4.29 10.18
C LYS A 60 14.38 -5.04 11.42
N LYS A 61 14.73 -4.33 12.47
CA LYS A 61 15.13 -4.96 13.73
C LYS A 61 14.03 -5.87 14.30
N CYS A 62 12.78 -5.43 14.26
CA CYS A 62 11.66 -6.30 14.66
C CYS A 62 11.61 -7.58 13.82
N TRP A 63 11.81 -7.50 12.50
CA TRP A 63 11.85 -8.68 11.63
C TRP A 63 12.99 -9.64 11.99
N GLU A 64 14.20 -9.08 12.15
CA GLU A 64 15.39 -9.85 12.52
C GLU A 64 15.20 -10.58 13.88
N ASP A 65 14.65 -9.87 14.85
CA ASP A 65 14.42 -10.40 16.21
C ASP A 65 13.11 -11.21 16.33
N LYS A 66 12.36 -11.40 15.25
CA LYS A 66 11.02 -12.04 15.23
C LYS A 66 10.04 -11.41 16.21
N ARG A 67 10.20 -10.12 16.47
CA ARG A 67 9.32 -9.30 17.31
C ARG A 67 8.17 -8.75 16.48
N ASP A 68 6.95 -8.93 16.95
CA ASP A 68 5.78 -8.37 16.27
C ASP A 68 5.84 -6.83 16.20
N PHE A 69 5.47 -6.28 15.04
CA PHE A 69 5.21 -4.86 14.88
C PHE A 69 3.93 -4.61 14.09
N TYR A 70 3.32 -3.45 14.33
CA TYR A 70 2.14 -2.97 13.62
C TYR A 70 2.51 -1.67 12.91
N TYR A 71 2.52 -1.73 11.59
CA TYR A 71 2.80 -0.59 10.73
C TYR A 71 1.49 0.14 10.37
N MET A 72 1.44 1.43 10.66
CA MET A 72 0.33 2.30 10.29
C MET A 72 0.74 3.21 9.14
N ASP A 73 -0.11 3.34 8.13
CA ASP A 73 0.03 4.31 7.05
C ASP A 73 -1.34 4.67 6.49
N SER A 74 -1.34 5.58 5.53
CA SER A 74 -2.53 5.93 4.77
C SER A 74 -3.24 4.70 4.22
N GLY A 75 -4.55 4.73 4.21
CA GLY A 75 -5.38 3.66 3.66
C GLY A 75 -5.14 3.43 2.17
N TYR A 76 -5.68 2.34 1.66
CA TYR A 76 -5.53 1.97 0.25
C TYR A 76 -6.39 2.81 -0.70
N LEU A 77 -7.43 3.44 -0.19
CA LEU A 77 -8.31 4.31 -0.96
C LEU A 77 -7.91 5.76 -0.75
N GLY A 78 -7.60 6.39 -1.84
CA GLY A 78 -7.28 7.77 -2.11
C GLY A 78 -7.12 8.75 -0.95
N ASN A 79 -5.89 9.05 -0.60
CA ASN A 79 -5.57 10.20 0.26
C ASN A 79 -5.67 11.53 -0.50
N TYR A 80 -5.85 11.48 -1.79
CA TYR A 80 -5.94 12.61 -2.71
C TYR A 80 -7.28 12.58 -3.43
N LYS A 81 -7.67 13.71 -4.00
CA LYS A 81 -8.82 13.76 -4.90
C LYS A 81 -8.68 12.74 -6.01
N SER A 82 -9.71 11.98 -6.23
CA SER A 82 -9.77 10.92 -7.23
C SER A 82 -11.21 10.71 -7.67
N PRO A 83 -11.48 10.00 -8.77
CA PRO A 83 -12.85 9.62 -9.13
C PRO A 83 -13.58 8.87 -8.03
N ILE A 84 -12.86 8.06 -7.23
CA ILE A 84 -13.40 7.33 -6.09
C ILE A 84 -13.69 8.25 -4.91
N ASN A 85 -12.91 9.33 -4.79
CA ASN A 85 -12.94 10.22 -3.65
C ASN A 85 -12.72 11.69 -4.07
N PRO A 86 -13.76 12.33 -4.62
CA PRO A 86 -13.66 13.70 -5.12
C PRO A 86 -13.20 14.72 -4.08
N ASN A 87 -13.44 14.46 -2.81
CA ASN A 87 -13.12 15.36 -1.70
C ASN A 87 -11.77 15.08 -1.03
N GLY A 88 -11.15 13.93 -1.33
CA GLY A 88 -9.91 13.47 -0.70
C GLY A 88 -10.13 12.98 0.74
N TRP A 89 -9.89 11.67 0.98
CA TRP A 89 -10.04 11.11 2.33
C TRP A 89 -8.68 10.96 3.00
N LYS A 90 -8.48 11.71 4.05
CA LYS A 90 -7.31 11.54 4.92
C LYS A 90 -7.60 10.67 6.16
N TRP A 91 -8.82 10.20 6.30
CA TRP A 91 -9.32 9.61 7.54
C TRP A 91 -9.00 8.14 7.71
N PHE A 92 -8.81 7.41 6.60
CA PHE A 92 -8.56 5.98 6.71
C PHE A 92 -7.07 5.71 6.77
N HIS A 93 -6.68 4.93 7.76
CA HIS A 93 -5.34 4.37 7.89
C HIS A 93 -5.44 2.86 7.80
N ARG A 94 -4.44 2.25 7.16
CA ARG A 94 -4.23 0.82 7.28
C ARG A 94 -3.35 0.54 8.49
N ILE A 95 -3.55 -0.60 9.11
CA ILE A 95 -2.69 -1.17 10.15
C ILE A 95 -2.33 -2.56 9.68
N VAL A 96 -1.04 -2.80 9.47
CA VAL A 96 -0.52 -4.07 8.95
C VAL A 96 0.41 -4.69 10.00
N LYS A 97 0.27 -5.98 10.24
CA LYS A 97 1.13 -6.71 11.15
C LYS A 97 2.33 -7.27 10.38
N ASN A 98 3.54 -6.96 10.85
CA ASN A 98 4.82 -7.52 10.40
C ASN A 98 5.15 -7.29 8.90
N ASP A 99 4.51 -6.30 8.28
CA ASP A 99 4.75 -5.92 6.89
C ASP A 99 4.32 -4.47 6.63
N LEU A 100 4.58 -3.94 5.43
CA LEU A 100 4.09 -2.63 4.96
C LEU A 100 2.74 -2.73 4.25
N GLN A 101 2.39 -3.91 3.74
CA GLN A 101 1.15 -4.17 3.00
C GLN A 101 0.45 -5.40 3.58
N HIS A 102 -0.87 -5.47 3.44
CA HIS A 102 -1.58 -6.70 3.74
C HIS A 102 -1.17 -7.79 2.76
N ASN A 103 -0.71 -8.90 3.29
CA ASN A 103 -0.28 -10.08 2.53
C ASN A 103 -1.26 -11.26 2.67
N THR A 104 -2.35 -11.07 3.40
CA THR A 104 -3.40 -12.07 3.62
C THR A 104 -4.77 -11.48 3.34
N ILE A 105 -5.65 -12.29 2.75
CA ILE A 105 -7.06 -11.94 2.58
C ILE A 105 -7.76 -12.14 3.92
N ILE A 106 -8.34 -11.05 4.44
CA ILE A 106 -9.15 -11.10 5.65
C ILE A 106 -10.59 -10.80 5.25
N ASN A 107 -11.48 -11.75 5.41
CA ASN A 107 -12.90 -11.52 5.20
C ASN A 107 -13.43 -10.57 6.29
N ARG A 108 -13.97 -9.45 5.86
CA ARG A 108 -14.52 -8.40 6.73
C ARG A 108 -15.85 -7.92 6.18
N PRO A 109 -16.74 -7.38 7.02
CA PRO A 109 -17.96 -6.72 6.55
C PRO A 109 -17.66 -5.61 5.53
N SER A 110 -18.54 -5.48 4.54
CA SER A 110 -18.47 -4.46 3.48
C SER A 110 -18.96 -3.08 3.91
N ASP A 111 -19.40 -2.91 5.14
CA ASP A 111 -20.06 -1.71 5.67
C ASP A 111 -19.30 -0.40 5.42
N ARG A 112 -17.95 -0.45 5.43
CA ARG A 112 -17.12 0.72 5.10
C ARG A 112 -17.13 1.02 3.61
N TRP A 113 -17.11 -0.02 2.78
CA TRP A 113 -17.17 0.11 1.33
C TRP A 113 -18.52 0.69 0.90
N GLU A 114 -19.61 0.16 1.45
CA GLU A 114 -20.96 0.60 1.16
C GLU A 114 -21.18 2.09 1.46
N LYS A 115 -20.57 2.61 2.54
CA LYS A 115 -20.60 4.03 2.87
C LYS A 115 -19.93 4.94 1.84
N LEU A 116 -19.04 4.40 1.02
CA LEU A 116 -18.39 5.17 -0.05
C LEU A 116 -19.33 5.43 -1.22
N GLN A 117 -20.39 4.62 -1.39
CA GLN A 117 -21.34 4.70 -2.50
C GLN A 117 -20.68 4.72 -3.88
N TYR A 118 -19.47 4.17 -3.97
CA TYR A 118 -18.69 4.09 -5.20
C TYR A 118 -19.12 2.88 -6.02
N LYS A 119 -19.46 3.11 -7.28
CA LYS A 119 -19.75 2.04 -8.24
C LYS A 119 -18.48 1.73 -9.03
N ILE A 120 -18.00 0.49 -8.92
CA ILE A 120 -16.87 0.02 -9.73
C ILE A 120 -17.30 0.05 -11.20
N PRO A 121 -16.55 0.71 -12.10
CA PRO A 121 -16.87 0.73 -13.52
C PRO A 121 -16.60 -0.65 -14.14
N LYS A 122 -17.20 -0.87 -15.33
CA LYS A 122 -16.85 -2.03 -16.14
C LYS A 122 -15.38 -1.99 -16.53
N TRP A 123 -14.78 -3.16 -16.73
CA TRP A 123 -13.41 -3.28 -17.18
C TRP A 123 -13.21 -2.60 -18.55
N LYS A 124 -12.21 -1.73 -18.62
CA LYS A 124 -11.75 -1.10 -19.86
C LYS A 124 -10.85 -2.07 -20.60
N LYS A 125 -11.08 -2.28 -21.89
CA LYS A 125 -10.33 -3.26 -22.73
C LYS A 125 -9.65 -2.61 -23.93
N ASP A 126 -9.76 -1.31 -24.07
CA ASP A 126 -9.28 -0.51 -25.22
C ASP A 126 -7.96 0.19 -24.95
N GLY A 127 -7.39 0.01 -23.77
CA GLY A 127 -6.08 0.57 -23.40
C GLY A 127 -4.94 0.04 -24.29
N ARG A 128 -3.93 0.90 -24.52
CA ARG A 128 -2.83 0.61 -25.43
C ARG A 128 -1.51 0.34 -24.73
N ASN A 129 -1.29 0.97 -23.59
CA ASN A 129 0.00 0.97 -22.89
C ASN A 129 0.03 0.02 -21.72
N ILE A 130 1.20 -0.50 -21.41
CA ILE A 130 1.47 -1.07 -20.09
C ILE A 130 2.02 0.04 -19.20
N LEU A 131 1.33 0.35 -18.12
CA LEU A 131 1.76 1.34 -17.15
C LEU A 131 2.57 0.67 -16.03
N VAL A 132 3.89 0.84 -16.03
CA VAL A 132 4.79 0.35 -14.99
C VAL A 132 4.93 1.43 -13.91
N VAL A 133 4.39 1.17 -12.73
CA VAL A 133 4.46 2.10 -11.60
C VAL A 133 5.60 1.70 -10.67
N MET A 134 6.60 2.58 -10.59
CA MET A 134 7.80 2.36 -9.81
C MET A 134 7.53 2.22 -8.30
N PRO A 135 8.25 1.36 -7.59
CA PRO A 135 8.22 1.35 -6.14
C PRO A 135 8.69 2.70 -5.59
N SER A 136 8.20 3.07 -4.42
CA SER A 136 8.70 4.26 -3.75
C SER A 136 10.03 3.96 -3.06
N GLU A 137 10.94 4.93 -3.02
CA GLU A 137 12.28 4.80 -2.41
C GLU A 137 12.28 4.20 -0.99
N LYS A 138 11.34 4.61 -0.15
CA LYS A 138 11.29 4.15 1.25
C LYS A 138 10.86 2.68 1.39
N PRO A 139 9.79 2.21 0.74
CA PRO A 139 9.51 0.78 0.67
C PRO A 139 10.64 -0.02 0.02
N ALA A 140 11.25 0.48 -1.07
CA ALA A 140 12.37 -0.19 -1.71
C ALA A 140 13.54 -0.41 -0.72
N LYS A 141 13.90 0.63 0.05
CA LYS A 141 14.90 0.51 1.13
C LYS A 141 14.51 -0.46 2.25
N PHE A 142 13.22 -0.58 2.53
CA PHE A 142 12.75 -1.52 3.55
C PHE A 142 12.90 -2.99 3.10
N TYR A 143 12.64 -3.27 1.84
CA TYR A 143 12.76 -4.61 1.25
C TYR A 143 14.13 -4.89 0.60
N ASP A 144 15.10 -3.98 0.71
CA ASP A 144 16.42 -4.06 0.08
C ASP A 144 16.35 -4.24 -1.44
N ILE A 145 15.44 -3.52 -2.10
CA ILE A 145 15.22 -3.58 -3.55
C ILE A 145 15.99 -2.43 -4.21
N ASP A 146 16.85 -2.76 -5.17
CA ASP A 146 17.37 -1.78 -6.11
C ASP A 146 16.28 -1.40 -7.12
N MET A 147 15.94 -0.12 -7.16
CA MET A 147 14.83 0.37 -7.99
C MET A 147 15.14 0.34 -9.48
N ASN A 148 16.42 0.54 -9.87
CA ASN A 148 16.83 0.52 -11.27
C ASN A 148 16.84 -0.91 -11.78
N GLU A 149 17.43 -1.83 -11.03
CA GLU A 149 17.44 -3.26 -11.36
C GLU A 149 16.00 -3.80 -11.46
N TRP A 150 15.14 -3.49 -10.49
CA TRP A 150 13.73 -3.88 -10.54
C TRP A 150 13.02 -3.35 -11.79
N ARG A 151 13.28 -2.10 -12.17
CA ARG A 151 12.71 -1.48 -13.38
C ARG A 151 13.15 -2.22 -14.62
N GLU A 152 14.46 -2.44 -14.78
CA GLU A 152 15.05 -3.10 -15.97
C GLU A 152 14.54 -4.53 -16.10
N GLN A 153 14.57 -5.32 -15.04
CA GLN A 153 14.07 -6.68 -15.01
C GLN A 153 12.58 -6.76 -15.33
N THR A 154 11.76 -5.88 -14.72
CA THR A 154 10.32 -5.84 -14.95
C THR A 154 10.00 -5.47 -16.40
N ILE A 155 10.63 -4.44 -16.96
CA ILE A 155 10.43 -4.03 -18.34
C ILE A 155 10.88 -5.12 -19.31
N SER A 156 12.06 -5.72 -19.08
CA SER A 156 12.55 -6.83 -19.88
C SER A 156 11.57 -7.98 -19.89
N LYS A 157 11.06 -8.34 -18.71
CA LYS A 157 10.09 -9.43 -18.58
C LYS A 157 8.77 -9.15 -19.28
N ILE A 158 8.25 -7.93 -19.19
CA ILE A 158 7.03 -7.53 -19.90
C ILE A 158 7.21 -7.68 -21.41
N LYS A 159 8.34 -7.23 -21.96
CA LYS A 159 8.64 -7.28 -23.40
C LYS A 159 8.73 -8.68 -23.99
N GLU A 160 8.88 -9.71 -23.18
CA GLU A 160 8.83 -11.10 -23.64
C GLU A 160 7.40 -11.53 -24.04
N TYR A 161 6.37 -10.81 -23.58
CA TYR A 161 4.96 -11.21 -23.71
C TYR A 161 4.06 -10.17 -24.37
N THR A 162 4.57 -8.98 -24.68
CA THR A 162 3.78 -7.93 -25.34
C THR A 162 4.66 -6.94 -26.10
N ASP A 163 4.17 -6.48 -27.25
CA ASP A 163 4.75 -5.37 -28.02
C ASP A 163 4.13 -4.00 -27.67
N ARG A 164 3.24 -3.95 -26.68
CA ARG A 164 2.61 -2.71 -26.27
C ARG A 164 3.64 -1.70 -25.75
N PRO A 165 3.45 -0.40 -26.04
CA PRO A 165 4.27 0.65 -25.46
C PRO A 165 4.28 0.57 -23.94
N ILE A 166 5.46 0.68 -23.33
CA ILE A 166 5.62 0.73 -21.87
C ILE A 166 5.78 2.18 -21.44
N VAL A 167 4.90 2.63 -20.57
CA VAL A 167 4.97 3.92 -19.89
C VAL A 167 5.43 3.69 -18.46
N VAL A 168 6.52 4.36 -18.05
CA VAL A 168 7.03 4.26 -16.69
C VAL A 168 6.58 5.46 -15.89
N ARG A 169 5.91 5.21 -14.76
CA ARG A 169 5.49 6.24 -13.83
C ARG A 169 6.36 6.23 -12.59
N GLU A 170 7.11 7.30 -12.43
CA GLU A 170 7.83 7.59 -11.19
C GLU A 170 6.89 8.17 -10.11
N LYS A 171 7.30 8.05 -8.86
CA LYS A 171 6.55 8.70 -7.79
C LYS A 171 6.74 10.20 -7.83
N ALA A 172 5.73 10.90 -8.29
CA ALA A 172 5.71 12.37 -8.29
C ALA A 172 5.81 12.98 -6.87
N SER A 173 6.36 14.17 -6.77
CA SER A 173 6.35 14.97 -5.54
C SER A 173 4.92 15.29 -5.08
N ARG A 174 4.75 15.74 -3.83
CA ARG A 174 3.39 16.08 -3.32
C ARG A 174 2.67 17.15 -4.16
N PRO A 175 3.30 18.26 -4.56
CA PRO A 175 2.67 19.25 -5.43
C PRO A 175 2.27 18.68 -6.79
N GLU A 176 3.15 17.91 -7.43
CA GLU A 176 2.89 17.35 -8.76
C GLU A 176 1.72 16.35 -8.76
N ARG A 177 1.52 15.59 -7.68
CA ARG A 177 0.40 14.64 -7.56
C ARG A 177 -0.97 15.31 -7.48
N ILE A 178 -1.03 16.59 -7.18
CA ILE A 178 -2.27 17.38 -7.20
C ILE A 178 -2.61 17.78 -8.62
N VAL A 179 -1.59 18.00 -9.45
CA VAL A 179 -1.75 18.45 -10.84
C VAL A 179 -1.91 17.28 -11.80
N LYS A 180 -1.05 16.25 -11.67
CA LYS A 180 -1.07 15.05 -12.52
C LYS A 180 -1.33 13.82 -11.67
N THR A 181 -2.54 13.32 -11.75
CA THR A 181 -2.95 12.10 -11.03
C THR A 181 -2.57 10.84 -11.82
N ILE A 182 -2.68 9.66 -11.20
CA ILE A 182 -2.49 8.41 -11.93
C ILE A 182 -3.59 8.19 -12.96
N TYR A 183 -4.78 8.74 -12.73
CA TYR A 183 -5.95 8.55 -13.60
C TYR A 183 -5.74 9.09 -15.00
N ASP A 184 -4.93 10.14 -15.17
CA ASP A 184 -4.55 10.69 -16.49
C ASP A 184 -3.76 9.67 -17.34
N GLU A 185 -3.09 8.73 -16.71
CA GLU A 185 -2.32 7.68 -17.37
C GLU A 185 -3.12 6.37 -17.47
N LEU A 186 -4.05 6.13 -16.53
CA LEU A 186 -4.91 4.95 -16.55
C LEU A 186 -5.88 4.95 -17.73
N ASP A 187 -6.28 6.10 -18.24
CA ASP A 187 -7.24 6.18 -19.37
C ASP A 187 -6.73 5.49 -20.64
N ASN A 188 -5.42 5.40 -20.83
CA ASN A 188 -4.82 4.69 -21.97
C ASN A 188 -4.08 3.40 -21.57
N ALA A 189 -4.20 2.97 -20.33
CA ALA A 189 -3.54 1.76 -19.86
C ALA A 189 -4.33 0.50 -20.21
N HIS A 190 -3.66 -0.46 -20.85
CA HIS A 190 -4.16 -1.83 -21.00
C HIS A 190 -4.07 -2.59 -19.69
N ALA A 191 -2.96 -2.40 -18.97
CA ALA A 191 -2.73 -2.96 -17.64
C ALA A 191 -1.76 -2.10 -16.84
N VAL A 192 -1.81 -2.21 -15.52
CA VAL A 192 -0.85 -1.61 -14.59
C VAL A 192 0.03 -2.70 -14.01
N VAL A 193 1.35 -2.49 -14.00
CA VAL A 193 2.33 -3.38 -13.36
C VAL A 193 3.04 -2.61 -12.26
N THR A 194 3.10 -3.17 -11.07
CA THR A 194 3.81 -2.57 -9.95
C THR A 194 4.30 -3.62 -8.95
N LEU A 195 5.27 -3.28 -8.12
CA LEU A 195 5.68 -4.17 -7.03
C LEU A 195 4.56 -4.29 -5.99
N GLN A 196 4.32 -3.24 -5.22
CA GLN A 196 3.36 -3.21 -4.10
C GLN A 196 2.62 -1.86 -3.99
N SER A 197 2.61 -1.05 -5.04
CA SER A 197 1.98 0.26 -4.96
C SER A 197 0.46 0.16 -4.80
N ILE A 198 -0.12 1.11 -4.10
CA ILE A 198 -1.58 1.33 -4.09
C ILE A 198 -2.13 1.62 -5.49
N ALA A 199 -1.29 1.98 -6.44
CA ALA A 199 -1.65 2.16 -7.84
C ALA A 199 -2.35 0.92 -8.44
N ALA A 200 -2.01 -0.29 -7.99
CA ALA A 200 -2.72 -1.50 -8.41
C ALA A 200 -4.19 -1.48 -7.92
N THR A 201 -4.44 -1.05 -6.69
CA THR A 201 -5.80 -0.89 -6.16
C THR A 201 -6.55 0.23 -6.89
N GLU A 202 -5.89 1.37 -7.15
CA GLU A 202 -6.48 2.48 -7.89
C GLU A 202 -6.84 2.07 -9.32
N ALA A 203 -5.97 1.29 -9.99
CA ALA A 203 -6.22 0.77 -11.34
C ALA A 203 -7.45 -0.15 -11.37
N VAL A 204 -7.50 -1.16 -10.50
CA VAL A 204 -8.62 -2.10 -10.43
C VAL A 204 -9.94 -1.36 -10.17
N LEU A 205 -9.94 -0.42 -9.23
CA LEU A 205 -11.12 0.40 -8.94
C LEU A 205 -11.49 1.35 -10.09
N TYR A 206 -10.60 1.61 -11.01
CA TYR A 206 -10.85 2.42 -12.21
C TYR A 206 -11.23 1.57 -13.43
N GLY A 207 -11.29 0.25 -13.27
CA GLY A 207 -11.62 -0.71 -14.32
C GLY A 207 -10.42 -1.08 -15.20
N ILE A 208 -9.20 -0.95 -14.71
CA ILE A 208 -7.97 -1.36 -15.41
C ILE A 208 -7.37 -2.57 -14.67
N PRO A 209 -7.05 -3.68 -15.36
CA PRO A 209 -6.41 -4.81 -14.73
C PRO A 209 -5.03 -4.46 -14.20
N ALA A 210 -4.65 -5.10 -13.08
CA ALA A 210 -3.38 -4.83 -12.41
C ALA A 210 -2.57 -6.10 -12.19
N PHE A 211 -1.25 -5.96 -12.22
CA PHE A 211 -0.26 -6.98 -11.90
C PHE A 211 0.56 -6.49 -10.70
N GLY A 212 0.29 -7.10 -9.55
CA GLY A 212 1.02 -6.85 -8.31
C GLY A 212 2.10 -7.90 -8.12
N LEU A 213 3.39 -7.56 -8.35
CA LEU A 213 4.49 -8.52 -8.30
C LEU A 213 4.88 -8.94 -6.88
N ALA A 214 4.32 -8.26 -5.88
CA ALA A 214 4.37 -8.67 -4.48
C ALA A 214 3.00 -8.38 -3.81
N PRO A 215 2.68 -9.06 -2.70
CA PRO A 215 1.39 -8.93 -2.04
C PRO A 215 1.04 -7.49 -1.68
N ASN A 216 -0.19 -7.09 -1.98
CA ASN A 216 -0.77 -5.78 -1.66
C ASN A 216 -2.31 -5.86 -1.60
N ALA A 217 -2.98 -4.75 -1.38
CA ALA A 217 -4.44 -4.74 -1.22
C ALA A 217 -5.22 -5.21 -2.46
N SER A 218 -4.62 -5.15 -3.65
CA SER A 218 -5.26 -5.64 -4.88
C SER A 218 -5.03 -7.14 -5.12
N THR A 219 -4.20 -7.83 -4.34
CA THR A 219 -3.87 -9.25 -4.52
C THR A 219 -5.08 -10.16 -4.76
N PRO A 220 -6.25 -9.97 -4.11
CA PRO A 220 -7.43 -10.81 -4.35
C PRO A 220 -8.03 -10.66 -5.75
N VAL A 221 -7.77 -9.55 -6.42
CA VAL A 221 -8.41 -9.15 -7.69
C VAL A 221 -7.41 -8.75 -8.77
N ALA A 222 -6.13 -8.94 -8.53
CA ALA A 222 -5.03 -8.67 -9.46
C ALA A 222 -4.25 -9.95 -9.75
N SER A 223 -3.50 -9.96 -10.85
CA SER A 223 -2.56 -11.03 -11.16
C SER A 223 -1.16 -10.72 -10.63
N ASN A 224 -0.35 -11.74 -10.44
CA ASN A 224 1.11 -11.61 -10.27
C ASN A 224 1.89 -12.29 -11.42
N ASP A 225 1.19 -12.85 -12.38
CA ASP A 225 1.76 -13.60 -13.51
C ASP A 225 1.83 -12.71 -14.76
N ILE A 226 2.99 -12.10 -15.01
CA ILE A 226 3.24 -11.22 -16.17
C ILE A 226 3.04 -11.94 -17.50
N THR A 227 3.15 -13.27 -17.56
CA THR A 227 2.92 -14.03 -18.82
C THR A 227 1.50 -13.84 -19.36
N LYS A 228 0.59 -13.39 -18.51
CA LYS A 228 -0.82 -13.11 -18.83
C LYS A 228 -1.10 -11.64 -19.18
N ILE A 229 -0.06 -10.84 -19.47
CA ILE A 229 -0.20 -9.39 -19.66
C ILE A 229 -1.16 -9.03 -20.82
N GLU A 230 -1.23 -9.83 -21.88
CA GLU A 230 -2.16 -9.65 -23.00
C GLU A 230 -3.57 -10.21 -22.73
N THR A 231 -3.68 -11.15 -21.81
CA THR A 231 -4.95 -11.75 -21.40
C THR A 231 -5.15 -11.63 -19.90
N PRO A 232 -5.22 -10.39 -19.39
CA PRO A 232 -5.28 -10.17 -17.95
C PRO A 232 -6.57 -10.74 -17.35
N TYR A 233 -6.48 -11.09 -16.07
CA TYR A 233 -7.63 -11.52 -15.32
C TYR A 233 -8.60 -10.35 -15.08
N TYR A 234 -9.86 -10.58 -15.39
CA TYR A 234 -10.97 -9.66 -15.15
C TYR A 234 -11.94 -10.33 -14.17
N PRO A 235 -11.81 -10.07 -12.86
CA PRO A 235 -12.79 -10.57 -11.89
C PRO A 235 -14.21 -10.12 -12.26
N ASP A 236 -15.19 -10.98 -11.96
CA ASP A 236 -16.60 -10.61 -12.12
C ASP A 236 -16.90 -9.40 -11.21
N SER A 237 -17.56 -8.38 -11.78
CA SER A 237 -17.94 -7.13 -11.12
C SER A 237 -19.29 -7.23 -10.42
#